data_b3c6cca251013f3b7e0289c213b44769
#
_entry.id   b3c6cca251013f3b7e0289c213b44769
#
_cell.length_a   1.000
_cell.length_b   1.000
_cell.length_c   1.000
_cell.angle_alpha   90.00
_cell.angle_beta   90.00
_cell.angle_gamma   90.00
#
_symmetry.space_group_name_H-M   'P 1'
#
loop_
_entity.id
_entity.type
_entity.pdbx_description
1 polymer ?
#
loop_
_entity_poly.entity_id
_entity_poly.type
_entity_poly.pdbx_seq_one_letter_code
_entity_poly.pdbx_strand_id
1 'polypeptide(L)'
;MLQTLKTYFGYDSFRPLQEEIIRHILDGNDALVLMPTGGGKSICYQLPALLREGTAVVVSPLISLMKDQVEALCANGISAGALNSSNDETENAALRRACTEGRLKLLYISPEKLLAEANYLLRDMHISLFAIDEAHCISQWGHDFRPEYAQMGILHQQFPHVPIIALTATADKITREDIIRQLHLNHPRTFISSFDRPNLSLTVKRGYQQKEKSKTILDFIARHPGESGIIYCMSRSKTESVAQMLQKQGIRTSVYHAGLSPSLRDKAQDDFINDRVQVVCATIAFGMGIDKSNVRWVIHYNLPKSIESFYQEIGRAGRDGLPSDTLLFYSLADLILLTKFATESGQQNINLEKLQRMQQYAESDICRRRILLSYFGEIADHDCGNCDVCKNPPERFDGTVIVQKALSAIVRTDQQIGTGVLVDILRGNMSPEVVGKGYQQLKTFAAGRDVPARDWHDYLLQMLQLGYFEIAYNENNHLKITSAGSDVLFGRATARLVVIRREEANETKRGRKRKATVPAQELPLGLPNTENEALFEALRKLRKRLADEEALPAYIVLSDKVLHLLSTSRPTNLEEFGNISGIGEHKKKKYGKEFINLIRKYSE
;
A
#
# COMPACT_ATOMS: atom_id res chain seq x y z
N MET A 1 -5.58 -10.97 25.93
CA MET A 1 -5.41 -10.48 24.56
C MET A 1 -6.74 -10.33 23.82
N LEU A 2 -7.49 -11.42 23.55
CA LEU A 2 -8.74 -11.34 22.79
C LEU A 2 -9.80 -10.49 23.49
N GLN A 3 -9.94 -10.62 24.79
CA GLN A 3 -10.83 -9.77 25.61
C GLN A 3 -10.49 -8.28 25.48
N THR A 4 -9.22 -7.92 25.55
CA THR A 4 -8.74 -6.54 25.40
C THR A 4 -9.00 -6.01 23.99
N LEU A 5 -8.77 -6.86 22.97
CA LEU A 5 -9.07 -6.56 21.58
C LEU A 5 -10.56 -6.24 21.40
N LYS A 6 -11.46 -7.07 21.96
CA LYS A 6 -12.91 -6.85 21.92
C LYS A 6 -13.31 -5.57 22.66
N THR A 7 -12.80 -5.37 23.87
CA THR A 7 -13.17 -4.22 24.73
C THR A 7 -12.83 -2.88 24.09
N TYR A 8 -11.61 -2.72 23.58
CA TYR A 8 -11.16 -1.42 23.06
C TYR A 8 -11.42 -1.24 21.57
N PHE A 9 -11.26 -2.29 20.77
CA PHE A 9 -11.32 -2.18 19.30
C PHE A 9 -12.58 -2.83 18.70
N GLY A 10 -13.32 -3.62 19.47
CA GLY A 10 -14.56 -4.26 19.04
C GLY A 10 -14.39 -5.46 18.10
N TYR A 11 -13.17 -6.02 17.99
CA TYR A 11 -12.91 -7.17 17.15
C TYR A 11 -12.96 -8.48 17.93
N ASP A 12 -13.61 -9.50 17.36
CA ASP A 12 -13.79 -10.82 17.98
C ASP A 12 -12.65 -11.79 17.67
N SER A 13 -11.81 -11.47 16.70
CA SER A 13 -10.68 -12.30 16.27
C SER A 13 -9.53 -11.46 15.75
N PHE A 14 -8.33 -12.01 15.83
CA PHE A 14 -7.16 -11.45 15.18
C PHE A 14 -7.16 -11.69 13.68
N ARG A 15 -6.57 -10.77 12.93
CA ARG A 15 -6.20 -11.01 11.53
C ARG A 15 -4.97 -11.94 11.49
N PRO A 16 -4.70 -12.59 10.33
CA PRO A 16 -3.50 -13.44 10.18
C PRO A 16 -2.24 -12.75 10.70
N LEU A 17 -1.40 -13.47 11.41
CA LEU A 17 -0.15 -13.07 12.06
C LEU A 17 -0.28 -12.10 13.25
N GLN A 18 -1.37 -11.36 13.42
CA GLN A 18 -1.47 -10.37 14.51
C GLN A 18 -1.25 -11.03 15.89
N GLU A 19 -1.89 -12.16 16.15
CA GLU A 19 -1.76 -12.84 17.45
C GLU A 19 -0.33 -13.29 17.72
N GLU A 20 0.35 -13.86 16.72
CA GLU A 20 1.75 -14.30 16.84
C GLU A 20 2.68 -13.12 17.11
N ILE A 21 2.51 -12.01 16.39
CA ILE A 21 3.30 -10.79 16.57
C ILE A 21 3.11 -10.25 17.99
N ILE A 22 1.86 -10.12 18.43
CA ILE A 22 1.53 -9.60 19.76
C ILE A 22 2.15 -10.46 20.85
N ARG A 23 2.04 -11.81 20.77
CA ARG A 23 2.67 -12.73 21.74
C ARG A 23 4.19 -12.55 21.77
N HIS A 24 4.82 -12.48 20.59
CA HIS A 24 6.26 -12.32 20.47
C HIS A 24 6.78 -11.04 21.14
N ILE A 25 6.04 -9.92 21.00
CA ILE A 25 6.36 -8.66 21.68
C ILE A 25 6.07 -8.71 23.18
N LEU A 26 4.99 -9.39 23.60
CA LEU A 26 4.69 -9.58 25.03
C LEU A 26 5.75 -10.40 25.74
N ASP A 27 6.37 -11.36 25.04
CA ASP A 27 7.49 -12.17 25.51
C ASP A 27 8.82 -11.38 25.60
N GLY A 28 8.81 -10.09 25.18
CA GLY A 28 9.98 -9.19 25.27
C GLY A 28 10.96 -9.30 24.11
N ASN A 29 10.56 -9.86 22.97
CA ASN A 29 11.43 -10.05 21.80
C ASN A 29 11.21 -8.95 20.76
N ASP A 30 12.26 -8.69 19.97
CA ASP A 30 12.20 -7.76 18.85
C ASP A 30 11.51 -8.37 17.63
N ALA A 31 10.85 -7.51 16.83
CA ALA A 31 10.18 -7.95 15.61
C ALA A 31 10.35 -6.95 14.46
N LEU A 32 10.50 -7.51 13.26
CA LEU A 32 10.27 -6.77 12.01
C LEU A 32 8.94 -7.24 11.39
N VAL A 33 8.00 -6.32 11.19
CA VAL A 33 6.65 -6.62 10.73
C VAL A 33 6.39 -5.94 9.39
N LEU A 34 6.14 -6.75 8.38
CA LEU A 34 5.69 -6.30 7.06
C LEU A 34 4.22 -6.64 6.90
N MET A 35 3.39 -5.62 6.84
CA MET A 35 1.95 -5.75 6.62
C MET A 35 1.46 -4.63 5.70
N PRO A 36 0.59 -4.93 4.74
CA PRO A 36 0.05 -3.92 3.83
C PRO A 36 -0.69 -2.81 4.58
N THR A 37 -0.82 -1.65 3.96
CA THR A 37 -1.69 -0.60 4.47
C THR A 37 -3.12 -1.12 4.59
N GLY A 38 -3.77 -0.87 5.73
CA GLY A 38 -5.08 -1.47 6.07
C GLY A 38 -5.00 -2.91 6.59
N GLY A 39 -3.81 -3.54 6.66
CA GLY A 39 -3.60 -4.87 7.23
C GLY A 39 -3.77 -4.96 8.75
N GLY A 40 -3.83 -3.82 9.45
CA GLY A 40 -3.99 -3.76 10.89
C GLY A 40 -2.67 -3.71 11.67
N LYS A 41 -1.61 -3.13 11.07
CA LYS A 41 -0.29 -2.94 11.71
C LYS A 41 -0.38 -2.31 13.10
N SER A 42 -1.22 -1.30 13.26
CA SER A 42 -1.32 -0.54 14.52
C SER A 42 -1.72 -1.41 15.71
N ILE A 43 -2.60 -2.40 15.52
CA ILE A 43 -3.00 -3.34 16.58
C ILE A 43 -1.79 -4.14 17.12
N CYS A 44 -0.79 -4.42 16.26
CA CYS A 44 0.37 -5.22 16.64
C CYS A 44 1.26 -4.55 17.70
N TYR A 45 1.18 -3.23 17.87
CA TYR A 45 1.85 -2.51 18.96
C TYR A 45 0.87 -1.87 19.96
N GLN A 46 -0.33 -1.46 19.52
CA GLN A 46 -1.32 -0.85 20.41
C GLN A 46 -1.85 -1.85 21.46
N LEU A 47 -2.12 -3.09 21.06
CA LEU A 47 -2.61 -4.10 21.99
C LEU A 47 -1.55 -4.52 23.02
N PRO A 48 -0.28 -4.82 22.64
CA PRO A 48 0.79 -5.01 23.63
C PRO A 48 0.96 -3.82 24.58
N ALA A 49 0.85 -2.58 24.10
CA ALA A 49 0.92 -1.37 24.94
C ALA A 49 -0.14 -1.36 26.04
N LEU A 50 -1.35 -1.87 25.76
CA LEU A 50 -2.42 -1.97 26.75
C LEU A 50 -2.19 -3.09 27.77
N LEU A 51 -1.50 -4.14 27.39
CA LEU A 51 -1.29 -5.34 28.20
C LEU A 51 -0.02 -5.29 29.06
N ARG A 52 0.97 -4.47 28.66
CA ARG A 52 2.21 -4.27 29.42
C ARG A 52 2.08 -3.08 30.38
N GLU A 53 2.84 -3.11 31.45
CA GLU A 53 3.01 -1.96 32.34
C GLU A 53 3.89 -0.91 31.66
N GLY A 54 3.61 0.38 31.91
CA GLY A 54 4.33 1.50 31.34
C GLY A 54 3.69 2.09 30.09
N THR A 55 4.45 2.94 29.41
CA THR A 55 4.06 3.68 28.20
C THR A 55 4.76 3.12 26.97
N ALA A 56 4.03 2.80 25.93
CA ALA A 56 4.61 2.47 24.63
C ALA A 56 5.00 3.76 23.89
N VAL A 57 6.23 3.81 23.37
CA VAL A 57 6.74 4.94 22.58
C VAL A 57 6.66 4.59 21.10
N VAL A 58 5.85 5.32 20.35
CA VAL A 58 5.61 5.09 18.92
C VAL A 58 6.29 6.18 18.11
N VAL A 59 7.34 5.81 17.37
CA VAL A 59 8.04 6.72 16.47
C VAL A 59 7.32 6.75 15.13
N SER A 60 6.88 7.94 14.71
CA SER A 60 6.20 8.13 13.44
C SER A 60 6.77 9.34 12.69
N PRO A 61 6.92 9.26 11.35
CA PRO A 61 7.57 10.32 10.58
C PRO A 61 6.68 11.54 10.32
N LEU A 62 5.40 11.49 10.69
CA LEU A 62 4.41 12.48 10.28
C LEU A 62 3.50 12.91 11.43
N ILE A 63 3.49 14.21 11.69
CA ILE A 63 2.68 14.83 12.73
C ILE A 63 1.18 14.61 12.50
N SER A 64 0.71 14.71 11.26
CA SER A 64 -0.71 14.48 10.93
C SER A 64 -1.15 13.05 11.23
N LEU A 65 -0.31 12.05 10.91
CA LEU A 65 -0.61 10.64 11.23
C LEU A 65 -0.66 10.41 12.74
N MET A 66 0.27 11.01 13.48
CA MET A 66 0.27 10.93 14.94
C MET A 66 -1.04 11.47 15.53
N LYS A 67 -1.51 12.62 15.03
CA LYS A 67 -2.77 13.23 15.46
C LYS A 67 -3.95 12.31 15.22
N ASP A 68 -4.11 11.79 14.00
CA ASP A 68 -5.20 10.88 13.63
C ASP A 68 -5.20 9.61 14.51
N GLN A 69 -4.01 9.03 14.77
CA GLN A 69 -3.87 7.85 15.61
C GLN A 69 -4.23 8.14 17.08
N VAL A 70 -3.79 9.27 17.62
CA VAL A 70 -4.12 9.69 18.99
C VAL A 70 -5.62 9.94 19.14
N GLU A 71 -6.24 10.65 18.20
CA GLU A 71 -7.69 10.88 18.20
C GLU A 71 -8.48 9.57 18.16
N ALA A 72 -8.07 8.62 17.31
CA ALA A 72 -8.72 7.31 17.22
C ALA A 72 -8.56 6.49 18.51
N LEU A 73 -7.41 6.55 19.17
CA LEU A 73 -7.16 5.87 20.45
C LEU A 73 -7.99 6.48 21.57
N CYS A 74 -8.01 7.81 21.68
CA CYS A 74 -8.82 8.53 22.67
C CYS A 74 -10.32 8.25 22.47
N ALA A 75 -10.80 8.20 21.22
CA ALA A 75 -12.17 7.83 20.90
C ALA A 75 -12.54 6.38 21.27
N ASN A 76 -11.53 5.52 21.43
CA ASN A 76 -11.70 4.16 21.95
C ASN A 76 -11.50 4.06 23.48
N GLY A 77 -11.29 5.19 24.17
CA GLY A 77 -11.07 5.24 25.62
C GLY A 77 -9.65 4.89 26.06
N ILE A 78 -8.66 4.99 25.16
CA ILE A 78 -7.24 4.71 25.45
C ILE A 78 -6.50 6.04 25.63
N SER A 79 -5.74 6.17 26.74
CA SER A 79 -4.94 7.38 26.97
C SER A 79 -3.72 7.40 26.06
N ALA A 80 -3.69 8.34 25.12
CA ALA A 80 -2.61 8.53 24.17
C ALA A 80 -2.30 10.02 23.97
N GLY A 81 -1.07 10.34 23.57
CA GLY A 81 -0.66 11.70 23.26
C GLY A 81 0.42 11.73 22.18
N ALA A 82 0.59 12.89 21.54
CA ALA A 82 1.63 13.09 20.51
C ALA A 82 2.56 14.24 20.91
N LEU A 83 3.84 13.95 21.05
CA LEU A 83 4.88 14.94 21.34
C LEU A 83 5.57 15.33 20.03
N ASN A 84 5.32 16.56 19.55
CA ASN A 84 5.82 17.03 18.27
C ASN A 84 6.09 18.55 18.27
N SER A 85 6.59 19.07 17.16
CA SER A 85 6.96 20.49 17.02
C SER A 85 5.77 21.43 16.74
N SER A 86 4.59 20.93 16.45
CA SER A 86 3.39 21.75 16.20
C SER A 86 2.58 22.03 17.47
N ASN A 87 2.83 21.29 18.56
CA ASN A 87 2.23 21.57 19.85
C ASN A 87 2.86 22.82 20.49
N ASP A 88 2.11 23.55 21.28
CA ASP A 88 2.68 24.57 22.13
C ASP A 88 3.47 23.98 23.32
N GLU A 89 4.26 24.81 24.01
CA GLU A 89 5.12 24.32 25.10
C GLU A 89 4.29 23.87 26.32
N THR A 90 3.10 24.44 26.51
CA THR A 90 2.18 24.06 27.60
C THR A 90 1.64 22.65 27.39
N GLU A 91 1.23 22.35 26.17
CA GLU A 91 0.78 21.00 25.76
C GLU A 91 1.91 19.97 25.89
N ASN A 92 3.11 20.31 25.38
CA ASN A 92 4.28 19.44 25.50
C ASN A 92 4.67 19.19 26.96
N ALA A 93 4.64 20.21 27.83
CA ALA A 93 4.91 20.06 29.26
C ALA A 93 3.87 19.18 29.97
N ALA A 94 2.59 19.32 29.61
CA ALA A 94 1.52 18.48 30.14
C ALA A 94 1.70 17.01 29.74
N LEU A 95 2.08 16.75 28.47
CA LEU A 95 2.37 15.41 27.96
C LEU A 95 3.56 14.78 28.66
N ARG A 96 4.68 15.51 28.82
CA ARG A 96 5.87 15.03 29.56
C ARG A 96 5.50 14.62 30.98
N ARG A 97 4.73 15.46 31.69
CA ARG A 97 4.25 15.14 33.04
C ARG A 97 3.38 13.89 33.05
N ALA A 98 2.46 13.75 32.09
CA ALA A 98 1.60 12.58 31.99
C ALA A 98 2.39 11.28 31.69
N CYS A 99 3.50 11.37 30.95
CA CYS A 99 4.42 10.25 30.72
C CYS A 99 5.15 9.84 32.00
N THR A 100 5.77 10.80 32.71
CA THR A 100 6.52 10.51 33.93
C THR A 100 5.64 10.02 35.08
N GLU A 101 4.38 10.46 35.14
CA GLU A 101 3.38 9.97 36.08
C GLU A 101 2.72 8.64 35.67
N GLY A 102 3.08 8.06 34.51
CA GLY A 102 2.54 6.79 34.01
C GLY A 102 1.07 6.83 33.62
N ARG A 103 0.52 8.03 33.34
CA ARG A 103 -0.88 8.21 32.94
C ARG A 103 -1.16 7.95 31.47
N LEU A 104 -0.12 7.93 30.62
CA LEU A 104 -0.23 7.62 29.19
C LEU A 104 0.08 6.16 28.90
N LYS A 105 -0.75 5.52 28.06
CA LYS A 105 -0.49 4.18 27.52
C LYS A 105 0.33 4.22 26.24
N LEU A 106 0.12 5.23 25.38
CA LEU A 106 0.89 5.40 24.15
C LEU A 106 1.34 6.86 24.00
N LEU A 107 2.63 7.04 23.74
CA LEU A 107 3.24 8.31 23.35
C LEU A 107 3.70 8.23 21.91
N TYR A 108 3.08 8.99 21.02
CA TYR A 108 3.57 9.20 19.66
C TYR A 108 4.61 10.31 19.65
N ILE A 109 5.71 10.11 18.93
CA ILE A 109 6.82 11.07 18.92
C ILE A 109 7.48 11.09 17.53
N SER A 110 7.89 12.28 17.07
CA SER A 110 8.69 12.39 15.85
C SER A 110 10.14 11.94 16.10
N PRO A 111 10.85 11.44 15.06
CA PRO A 111 12.23 10.95 15.23
C PRO A 111 13.17 12.05 15.75
N GLU A 112 13.03 13.29 15.28
CA GLU A 112 13.84 14.43 15.75
C GLU A 112 13.60 14.73 17.24
N LYS A 113 12.33 14.70 17.62
CA LYS A 113 11.94 14.94 19.01
C LYS A 113 12.38 13.80 19.92
N LEU A 114 12.28 12.55 19.46
CA LEU A 114 12.73 11.37 20.21
C LEU A 114 14.24 11.48 20.52
N LEU A 115 15.06 11.83 19.53
CA LEU A 115 16.51 12.00 19.74
C LEU A 115 16.81 13.10 20.78
N ALA A 116 16.04 14.19 20.77
CA ALA A 116 16.18 15.27 21.75
C ALA A 116 15.76 14.82 23.16
N GLU A 117 14.73 13.99 23.28
CA GLU A 117 14.18 13.54 24.57
C GLU A 117 14.83 12.24 25.11
N ALA A 118 15.68 11.58 24.33
CA ALA A 118 16.28 10.30 24.68
C ALA A 118 17.07 10.30 25.99
N ASN A 119 17.74 11.41 26.30
CA ASN A 119 18.54 11.57 27.51
C ASN A 119 17.78 12.23 28.68
N TYR A 120 16.53 12.63 28.48
CA TYR A 120 15.69 13.33 29.44
C TYR A 120 14.41 12.53 29.73
N LEU A 121 13.33 12.87 29.06
CA LEU A 121 12.00 12.27 29.29
C LEU A 121 12.02 10.73 29.23
N LEU A 122 12.70 10.13 28.23
CA LEU A 122 12.66 8.67 28.04
C LEU A 122 13.38 7.93 29.18
N ARG A 123 14.34 8.54 29.86
CA ARG A 123 14.98 7.96 31.06
C ARG A 123 14.13 7.98 32.30
N ASP A 124 13.26 9.00 32.40
CA ASP A 124 12.44 9.26 33.58
C ASP A 124 11.09 8.52 33.53
N MET A 125 10.79 7.84 32.44
CA MET A 125 9.53 7.12 32.26
C MET A 125 9.71 5.59 32.17
N HIS A 126 8.70 4.85 32.58
CA HIS A 126 8.67 3.41 32.40
C HIS A 126 8.19 3.07 30.99
N ILE A 127 9.10 2.66 30.10
CA ILE A 127 8.81 2.33 28.71
C ILE A 127 8.47 0.85 28.57
N SER A 128 7.29 0.55 28.01
CA SER A 128 6.82 -0.83 27.82
C SER A 128 7.34 -1.47 26.52
N LEU A 129 7.42 -0.70 25.43
CA LEU A 129 7.97 -1.10 24.12
C LEU A 129 8.26 0.14 23.27
N PHE A 130 9.10 -0.02 22.26
CA PHE A 130 9.26 0.93 21.15
C PHE A 130 8.58 0.37 19.90
N ALA A 131 7.76 1.19 19.24
CA ALA A 131 7.21 0.88 17.93
C ALA A 131 7.77 1.87 16.91
N ILE A 132 8.49 1.39 15.91
CA ILE A 132 9.04 2.20 14.82
C ILE A 132 8.14 2.03 13.62
N ASP A 133 7.22 2.99 13.44
CA ASP A 133 6.31 2.98 12.29
C ASP A 133 7.02 3.52 11.04
N GLU A 134 6.56 3.08 9.87
CA GLU A 134 7.20 3.36 8.57
C GLU A 134 8.71 3.11 8.56
N ALA A 135 9.12 1.97 9.14
CA ALA A 135 10.52 1.60 9.35
C ALA A 135 11.36 1.58 8.06
N HIS A 136 10.73 1.53 6.87
CA HIS A 136 11.44 1.68 5.59
C HIS A 136 12.18 3.02 5.45
N CYS A 137 11.79 4.05 6.23
CA CYS A 137 12.48 5.34 6.27
C CYS A 137 13.91 5.25 6.83
N ILE A 138 14.26 4.17 7.49
CA ILE A 138 15.62 3.91 8.04
C ILE A 138 16.61 3.62 6.92
N SER A 139 16.17 2.94 5.88
CA SER A 139 17.03 2.40 4.84
C SER A 139 17.21 3.40 3.69
N GLN A 140 18.46 3.58 3.25
CA GLN A 140 18.76 4.32 2.02
C GLN A 140 18.20 3.65 0.77
N TRP A 141 17.91 2.35 0.82
CA TRP A 141 17.25 1.58 -0.23
C TRP A 141 15.74 1.72 -0.19
N GLY A 142 15.19 2.24 0.92
CA GLY A 142 13.78 2.57 1.06
C GLY A 142 13.35 3.69 0.09
N HIS A 143 12.07 3.82 -0.12
CA HIS A 143 11.53 4.82 -1.07
C HIS A 143 11.38 6.23 -0.45
N ASP A 144 11.56 6.37 0.87
CA ASP A 144 11.51 7.64 1.63
C ASP A 144 12.52 7.63 2.78
N PHE A 145 13.82 7.62 2.44
CA PHE A 145 14.90 7.66 3.43
C PHE A 145 14.88 8.96 4.23
N ARG A 146 15.05 8.82 5.56
CA ARG A 146 15.16 9.94 6.52
C ARG A 146 16.37 9.75 7.43
N PRO A 147 17.33 10.68 7.41
CA PRO A 147 18.57 10.55 8.21
C PRO A 147 18.33 10.39 9.71
N GLU A 148 17.27 11.00 10.25
CA GLU A 148 16.90 10.92 11.66
C GLU A 148 16.46 9.50 12.05
N TYR A 149 15.80 8.80 11.13
CA TYR A 149 15.43 7.39 11.35
C TYR A 149 16.65 6.47 11.43
N ALA A 150 17.70 6.74 10.67
CA ALA A 150 18.94 5.95 10.71
C ALA A 150 19.66 6.03 12.08
N GLN A 151 19.34 7.06 12.90
CA GLN A 151 19.90 7.21 14.23
C GLN A 151 19.14 6.45 15.33
N MET A 152 18.00 5.81 14.99
CA MET A 152 17.17 5.09 15.98
C MET A 152 17.85 3.86 16.59
N GLY A 153 18.96 3.38 16.03
CA GLY A 153 19.78 2.33 16.64
C GLY A 153 20.26 2.63 18.08
N ILE A 154 20.26 3.93 18.47
CA ILE A 154 20.57 4.35 19.84
C ILE A 154 19.58 3.78 20.88
N LEU A 155 18.35 3.46 20.47
CA LEU A 155 17.32 2.95 21.40
C LEU A 155 17.75 1.63 22.04
N HIS A 156 18.32 0.70 21.29
CA HIS A 156 18.82 -0.57 21.84
C HIS A 156 20.02 -0.38 22.76
N GLN A 157 20.84 0.63 22.51
CA GLN A 157 22.00 0.94 23.36
C GLN A 157 21.57 1.53 24.71
N GLN A 158 20.55 2.39 24.71
CA GLN A 158 20.07 3.07 25.92
C GLN A 158 19.02 2.26 26.69
N PHE A 159 18.24 1.44 26.01
CA PHE A 159 17.12 0.67 26.58
C PHE A 159 17.18 -0.81 26.15
N PRO A 160 18.24 -1.56 26.56
CA PRO A 160 18.51 -2.91 26.03
C PRO A 160 17.45 -3.97 26.41
N HIS A 161 16.59 -3.68 27.39
CA HIS A 161 15.55 -4.60 27.85
C HIS A 161 14.15 -4.26 27.33
N VAL A 162 14.02 -3.21 26.55
CA VAL A 162 12.75 -2.77 25.97
C VAL A 162 12.63 -3.33 24.55
N PRO A 163 11.60 -4.15 24.25
CA PRO A 163 11.46 -4.71 22.91
C PRO A 163 11.16 -3.64 21.88
N ILE A 164 11.69 -3.84 20.67
CA ILE A 164 11.45 -2.96 19.52
C ILE A 164 10.65 -3.73 18.47
N ILE A 165 9.51 -3.15 18.08
CA ILE A 165 8.74 -3.60 16.92
C ILE A 165 8.91 -2.58 15.78
N ALA A 166 9.55 -2.99 14.69
CA ALA A 166 9.67 -2.19 13.47
C ALA A 166 8.57 -2.60 12.49
N LEU A 167 7.81 -1.62 11.99
CA LEU A 167 6.65 -1.89 11.13
C LEU A 167 6.76 -1.10 9.83
N THR A 168 6.43 -1.75 8.72
CA THR A 168 6.30 -1.09 7.41
C THR A 168 5.28 -1.79 6.52
N ALA A 169 4.73 -1.04 5.57
CA ALA A 169 3.87 -1.61 4.53
C ALA A 169 4.67 -2.15 3.33
N THR A 170 5.88 -1.65 3.11
CA THR A 170 6.66 -1.92 1.90
C THR A 170 8.14 -2.00 2.23
N ALA A 171 8.73 -3.16 2.07
CA ALA A 171 10.17 -3.35 2.11
C ALA A 171 10.55 -4.59 1.30
N ASP A 172 11.44 -4.43 0.34
CA ASP A 172 12.09 -5.55 -0.33
C ASP A 172 13.10 -6.24 0.60
N LYS A 173 13.72 -7.31 0.13
CA LYS A 173 14.65 -8.09 0.94
C LYS A 173 15.83 -7.26 1.45
N ILE A 174 16.39 -6.39 0.61
CA ILE A 174 17.55 -5.54 0.95
C ILE A 174 17.16 -4.52 2.03
N THR A 175 16.04 -3.86 1.85
CA THR A 175 15.50 -2.89 2.82
C THR A 175 15.23 -3.56 4.17
N ARG A 176 14.71 -4.81 4.19
CA ARG A 176 14.46 -5.56 5.44
C ARG A 176 15.76 -5.84 6.22
N GLU A 177 16.79 -6.33 5.53
CA GLU A 177 18.10 -6.61 6.12
C GLU A 177 18.75 -5.34 6.65
N ASP A 178 18.59 -4.22 5.93
CA ASP A 178 19.10 -2.92 6.35
C ASP A 178 18.37 -2.36 7.57
N ILE A 179 17.04 -2.48 7.65
CA ILE A 179 16.25 -2.09 8.84
C ILE A 179 16.74 -2.84 10.09
N ILE A 180 16.90 -4.17 10.00
CA ILE A 180 17.37 -5.00 11.11
C ILE A 180 18.74 -4.54 11.59
N ARG A 181 19.66 -4.27 10.64
CA ARG A 181 21.02 -3.84 10.94
C ARG A 181 21.08 -2.44 11.56
N GLN A 182 20.37 -1.47 11.00
CA GLN A 182 20.39 -0.08 11.45
C GLN A 182 19.72 0.13 12.81
N LEU A 183 18.66 -0.62 13.11
CA LEU A 183 18.00 -0.61 14.41
C LEU A 183 18.71 -1.44 15.46
N HIS A 184 19.75 -2.20 15.08
CA HIS A 184 20.43 -3.16 15.96
C HIS A 184 19.46 -4.14 16.64
N LEU A 185 18.42 -4.62 15.89
CA LEU A 185 17.43 -5.52 16.47
C LEU A 185 18.10 -6.83 16.95
N ASN A 186 17.75 -7.25 18.16
CA ASN A 186 18.35 -8.42 18.80
C ASN A 186 17.59 -9.70 18.41
N HIS A 187 18.18 -10.51 17.52
CA HIS A 187 17.59 -11.76 17.02
C HIS A 187 16.10 -11.62 16.64
N PRO A 188 15.72 -10.60 15.81
CA PRO A 188 14.33 -10.32 15.55
C PRO A 188 13.68 -11.43 14.73
N ARG A 189 12.44 -11.75 15.06
CA ARG A 189 11.59 -12.52 14.14
C ARG A 189 10.99 -11.59 13.09
N THR A 190 11.11 -11.99 11.82
CA THR A 190 10.48 -11.25 10.71
C THR A 190 9.11 -11.88 10.40
N PHE A 191 8.08 -11.07 10.49
CA PHE A 191 6.71 -11.43 10.14
C PHE A 191 6.31 -10.74 8.85
N ILE A 192 5.93 -11.52 7.85
CA ILE A 192 5.53 -11.01 6.54
C ILE A 192 4.08 -11.46 6.29
N SER A 193 3.16 -10.51 6.34
CA SER A 193 1.78 -10.75 5.92
C SER A 193 1.69 -10.69 4.41
N SER A 194 0.69 -11.37 3.84
CA SER A 194 0.42 -11.27 2.41
C SER A 194 0.23 -9.80 2.00
N PHE A 195 0.83 -9.43 0.87
CA PHE A 195 0.63 -8.13 0.22
C PHE A 195 -0.65 -8.10 -0.60
N ASP A 196 -1.42 -9.19 -0.63
CA ASP A 196 -2.67 -9.25 -1.38
C ASP A 196 -3.74 -8.36 -0.77
N ARG A 197 -4.34 -7.54 -1.63
CA ARG A 197 -5.48 -6.69 -1.34
C ARG A 197 -6.63 -7.04 -2.29
N PRO A 198 -7.32 -8.17 -2.07
CA PRO A 198 -8.33 -8.69 -3.00
C PRO A 198 -9.51 -7.73 -3.23
N ASN A 199 -9.76 -6.83 -2.29
CA ASN A 199 -10.78 -5.80 -2.40
C ASN A 199 -10.43 -4.65 -3.36
N LEU A 200 -9.18 -4.53 -3.83
CA LEU A 200 -8.78 -3.50 -4.79
C LEU A 200 -8.90 -4.02 -6.23
N SER A 201 -9.63 -3.32 -7.07
CA SER A 201 -9.61 -3.54 -8.52
C SER A 201 -8.43 -2.77 -9.12
N LEU A 202 -7.67 -3.39 -10.03
CA LEU A 202 -6.48 -2.79 -10.62
C LEU A 202 -6.68 -2.59 -12.12
N THR A 203 -6.64 -1.33 -12.58
CA THR A 203 -6.86 -0.97 -13.98
C THR A 203 -5.76 -0.07 -14.50
N VAL A 204 -5.19 -0.38 -15.67
CA VAL A 204 -4.23 0.46 -16.39
C VAL A 204 -4.79 0.89 -17.73
N LYS A 205 -4.71 2.19 -18.04
CA LYS A 205 -5.07 2.78 -19.34
C LYS A 205 -3.83 3.34 -20.01
N ARG A 206 -3.47 2.80 -21.18
CA ARG A 206 -2.24 3.12 -21.92
C ARG A 206 -2.54 4.09 -23.06
N GLY A 207 -1.68 5.08 -23.28
CA GLY A 207 -1.71 5.97 -24.46
C GLY A 207 -2.82 7.03 -24.46
N TYR A 208 -3.57 7.19 -23.37
CA TYR A 208 -4.67 8.17 -23.28
C TYR A 208 -4.15 9.61 -23.32
N GLN A 209 -4.69 10.41 -24.23
CA GLN A 209 -4.44 11.84 -24.33
C GLN A 209 -5.25 12.63 -23.29
N GLN A 210 -4.92 13.90 -23.07
CA GLN A 210 -5.53 14.73 -22.03
C GLN A 210 -7.07 14.75 -22.08
N LYS A 211 -7.68 14.87 -23.27
CA LYS A 211 -9.15 14.86 -23.41
C LYS A 211 -9.76 13.51 -23.01
N GLU A 212 -9.11 12.42 -23.37
CA GLU A 212 -9.55 11.06 -23.05
C GLU A 212 -9.40 10.77 -21.55
N LYS A 213 -8.27 11.20 -20.94
CA LYS A 213 -8.09 11.13 -19.49
C LYS A 213 -9.20 11.88 -18.76
N SER A 214 -9.49 13.14 -19.16
CA SER A 214 -10.53 13.95 -18.53
C SER A 214 -11.91 13.30 -18.63
N LYS A 215 -12.29 12.82 -19.82
CA LYS A 215 -13.56 12.10 -20.01
C LYS A 215 -13.61 10.84 -19.15
N THR A 216 -12.57 10.02 -19.17
CA THR A 216 -12.50 8.77 -18.38
C THR A 216 -12.61 9.04 -16.88
N ILE A 217 -11.96 10.09 -16.36
CA ILE A 217 -12.05 10.48 -14.95
C ILE A 217 -13.48 10.89 -14.58
N LEU A 218 -14.14 11.69 -15.40
CA LEU A 218 -15.53 12.09 -15.16
C LEU A 218 -16.48 10.90 -15.19
N ASP A 219 -16.37 10.04 -16.21
CA ASP A 219 -17.15 8.80 -16.32
C ASP A 219 -16.87 7.84 -15.14
N PHE A 220 -15.63 7.83 -14.63
CA PHE A 220 -15.25 7.03 -13.47
C PHE A 220 -15.91 7.57 -12.19
N ILE A 221 -15.81 8.88 -11.92
CA ILE A 221 -16.42 9.52 -10.74
C ILE A 221 -17.95 9.41 -10.78
N ALA A 222 -18.57 9.49 -11.96
CA ALA A 222 -20.01 9.32 -12.11
C ALA A 222 -20.50 7.92 -11.69
N ARG A 223 -19.65 6.90 -11.78
CA ARG A 223 -19.95 5.53 -11.28
C ARG A 223 -19.74 5.37 -9.78
N HIS A 224 -19.16 6.38 -9.12
CA HIS A 224 -18.86 6.41 -7.69
C HIS A 224 -19.57 7.60 -7.00
N PRO A 225 -20.92 7.69 -7.05
CA PRO A 225 -21.66 8.85 -6.56
C PRO A 225 -21.49 8.97 -5.04
N GLY A 226 -21.04 10.16 -4.59
CA GLY A 226 -20.86 10.44 -3.17
C GLY A 226 -19.69 9.74 -2.50
N GLU A 227 -18.92 8.93 -3.21
CA GLU A 227 -17.75 8.21 -2.69
C GLU A 227 -16.48 9.07 -2.74
N SER A 228 -15.67 8.99 -1.69
CA SER A 228 -14.42 9.74 -1.59
C SER A 228 -13.30 9.11 -2.39
N GLY A 229 -12.50 9.94 -3.08
CA GLY A 229 -11.36 9.46 -3.84
C GLY A 229 -10.20 10.44 -3.96
N ILE A 230 -9.06 9.92 -4.42
CA ILE A 230 -7.81 10.66 -4.56
C ILE A 230 -7.33 10.57 -6.01
N ILE A 231 -6.90 11.71 -6.58
CA ILE A 231 -6.24 11.77 -7.89
C ILE A 231 -4.80 12.24 -7.70
N TYR A 232 -3.85 11.35 -7.95
CA TYR A 232 -2.42 11.68 -7.90
C TYR A 232 -1.94 12.23 -9.24
N CYS A 233 -1.26 13.39 -9.18
CA CYS A 233 -0.64 14.04 -10.32
C CYS A 233 0.86 14.27 -10.06
N MET A 234 1.67 14.24 -11.12
CA MET A 234 3.12 14.39 -11.02
C MET A 234 3.55 15.82 -10.66
N SER A 235 2.81 16.85 -11.07
CA SER A 235 3.16 18.26 -10.87
C SER A 235 2.06 19.07 -10.19
N ARG A 236 2.48 20.15 -9.50
CA ARG A 236 1.58 21.12 -8.85
C ARG A 236 0.56 21.70 -9.83
N SER A 237 1.04 22.21 -10.97
CA SER A 237 0.20 22.80 -12.02
C SER A 237 -0.82 21.79 -12.58
N LYS A 238 -0.44 20.51 -12.76
CA LYS A 238 -1.38 19.48 -13.22
C LYS A 238 -2.42 19.18 -12.15
N THR A 239 -2.03 19.13 -10.88
CA THR A 239 -2.93 18.96 -9.73
C THR A 239 -4.03 20.04 -9.73
N GLU A 240 -3.63 21.31 -9.86
CA GLU A 240 -4.55 22.45 -9.90
C GLU A 240 -5.47 22.40 -11.14
N SER A 241 -4.91 22.10 -12.32
CA SER A 241 -5.70 22.05 -13.55
C SER A 241 -6.75 20.92 -13.57
N VAL A 242 -6.42 19.75 -12.99
CA VAL A 242 -7.38 18.64 -12.85
C VAL A 242 -8.46 19.01 -11.85
N ALA A 243 -8.11 19.61 -10.71
CA ALA A 243 -9.08 20.06 -9.72
C ALA A 243 -10.05 21.10 -10.30
N GLN A 244 -9.55 22.09 -11.03
CA GLN A 244 -10.40 23.09 -11.71
C GLN A 244 -11.36 22.45 -12.72
N MET A 245 -10.89 21.46 -13.46
CA MET A 245 -11.73 20.71 -14.40
C MET A 245 -12.89 20.01 -13.67
N LEU A 246 -12.62 19.38 -12.52
CA LEU A 246 -13.64 18.71 -11.72
C LEU A 246 -14.62 19.70 -11.08
N GLN A 247 -14.12 20.82 -10.55
CA GLN A 247 -14.94 21.88 -9.94
C GLN A 247 -15.91 22.50 -10.96
N LYS A 248 -15.48 22.70 -12.23
CA LYS A 248 -16.35 23.16 -13.32
C LYS A 248 -17.49 22.19 -13.62
N GLN A 249 -17.36 20.92 -13.25
CA GLN A 249 -18.42 19.90 -13.37
C GLN A 249 -19.25 19.73 -12.07
N GLY A 250 -19.08 20.65 -11.11
CA GLY A 250 -19.81 20.61 -9.84
C GLY A 250 -19.30 19.59 -8.82
N ILE A 251 -18.15 18.96 -9.08
CA ILE A 251 -17.55 17.98 -8.15
C ILE A 251 -16.78 18.75 -7.07
N ARG A 252 -17.14 18.54 -5.79
CA ARG A 252 -16.47 19.15 -4.65
C ARG A 252 -15.05 18.61 -4.54
N THR A 253 -14.04 19.44 -4.84
CA THR A 253 -12.65 19.03 -4.97
C THR A 253 -11.73 20.00 -4.26
N SER A 254 -10.74 19.48 -3.51
CA SER A 254 -9.61 20.20 -2.95
C SER A 254 -8.31 19.89 -3.68
N VAL A 255 -7.35 20.80 -3.56
CA VAL A 255 -5.97 20.66 -4.08
C VAL A 255 -5.01 20.46 -2.91
N TYR A 256 -4.02 19.56 -3.07
CA TYR A 256 -2.97 19.37 -2.09
C TYR A 256 -1.60 19.15 -2.73
N HIS A 257 -0.65 20.04 -2.45
CA HIS A 257 0.76 19.90 -2.85
C HIS A 257 1.69 20.73 -1.96
N ALA A 258 2.97 20.44 -1.97
CA ALA A 258 3.96 21.08 -1.12
C ALA A 258 4.13 22.60 -1.35
N GLY A 259 3.64 23.14 -2.47
CA GLY A 259 3.66 24.59 -2.76
C GLY A 259 2.55 25.38 -2.08
N LEU A 260 1.58 24.75 -1.44
CA LEU A 260 0.54 25.42 -0.65
C LEU A 260 1.10 25.82 0.73
N SER A 261 0.54 26.88 1.32
CA SER A 261 0.83 27.23 2.71
C SER A 261 0.40 26.10 3.66
N PRO A 262 1.04 25.98 4.85
CA PRO A 262 0.62 24.98 5.84
C PRO A 262 -0.88 25.04 6.14
N SER A 263 -1.43 26.22 6.37
CA SER A 263 -2.88 26.39 6.66
C SER A 263 -3.81 25.91 5.53
N LEU A 264 -3.40 26.09 4.26
CA LEU A 264 -4.18 25.57 3.12
C LEU A 264 -4.06 24.05 2.99
N ARG A 265 -2.90 23.47 3.31
CA ARG A 265 -2.73 22.02 3.34
C ARG A 265 -3.56 21.38 4.43
N ASP A 266 -3.53 21.94 5.64
CA ASP A 266 -4.33 21.47 6.78
C ASP A 266 -5.82 21.56 6.46
N LYS A 267 -6.27 22.69 5.89
CA LYS A 267 -7.66 22.84 5.47
C LYS A 267 -8.07 21.81 4.41
N ALA A 268 -7.25 21.58 3.38
CA ALA A 268 -7.58 20.62 2.32
C ALA A 268 -7.64 19.19 2.87
N GLN A 269 -6.77 18.84 3.81
CA GLN A 269 -6.77 17.56 4.52
C GLN A 269 -8.03 17.42 5.39
N ASP A 270 -8.33 18.42 6.22
CA ASP A 270 -9.51 18.43 7.08
C ASP A 270 -10.81 18.36 6.28
N ASP A 271 -10.89 19.09 5.16
CA ASP A 271 -12.06 19.05 4.30
C ASP A 271 -12.29 17.68 3.67
N PHE A 272 -11.20 16.96 3.34
CA PHE A 272 -11.29 15.60 2.81
C PHE A 272 -11.60 14.58 3.90
N ILE A 273 -10.94 14.64 5.05
CA ILE A 273 -11.14 13.74 6.18
C ILE A 273 -12.61 13.83 6.67
N ASN A 274 -13.16 15.04 6.71
CA ASN A 274 -14.52 15.32 7.19
C ASN A 274 -15.60 15.25 6.11
N ASP A 275 -15.34 14.67 4.94
CA ASP A 275 -16.29 14.50 3.82
C ASP A 275 -16.89 15.83 3.29
N ARG A 276 -16.23 16.99 3.55
CA ARG A 276 -16.65 18.28 2.99
C ARG A 276 -16.36 18.38 1.49
N VAL A 277 -15.31 17.69 1.04
CA VAL A 277 -14.99 17.46 -0.37
C VAL A 277 -15.02 15.98 -0.69
N GLN A 278 -15.41 15.67 -1.91
CA GLN A 278 -15.45 14.29 -2.43
C GLN A 278 -14.08 13.84 -2.95
N VAL A 279 -13.36 14.75 -3.61
CA VAL A 279 -12.11 14.44 -4.32
C VAL A 279 -10.98 15.31 -3.81
N VAL A 280 -9.80 14.72 -3.63
CA VAL A 280 -8.55 15.47 -3.51
C VAL A 280 -7.68 15.20 -4.72
N CYS A 281 -7.32 16.27 -5.44
CA CYS A 281 -6.27 16.23 -6.44
C CYS A 281 -4.94 16.57 -5.76
N ALA A 282 -3.94 15.71 -5.86
CA ALA A 282 -2.73 15.85 -5.07
C ALA A 282 -1.47 15.44 -5.82
N THR A 283 -0.33 15.97 -5.38
CA THR A 283 0.98 15.35 -5.63
C THR A 283 1.26 14.29 -4.57
N ILE A 284 2.38 13.57 -4.69
CA ILE A 284 2.86 12.60 -3.68
C ILE A 284 2.97 13.20 -2.27
N ALA A 285 2.97 14.53 -2.12
CA ALA A 285 2.96 15.21 -0.83
C ALA A 285 1.68 14.91 0.00
N PHE A 286 0.57 14.56 -0.65
CA PHE A 286 -0.64 14.02 -0.02
C PHE A 286 -0.49 12.51 0.11
N GLY A 287 0.42 12.14 0.99
CA GLY A 287 0.85 10.76 1.05
C GLY A 287 0.75 10.18 2.45
N MET A 288 1.87 10.05 3.10
CA MET A 288 1.93 9.54 4.45
C MET A 288 1.07 10.41 5.38
N GLY A 289 0.32 9.81 6.29
CA GLY A 289 -0.49 10.52 7.28
C GLY A 289 -1.99 10.61 7.01
N ILE A 290 -2.51 10.03 5.93
CA ILE A 290 -3.95 9.98 5.69
C ILE A 290 -4.47 8.59 6.06
N ASP A 291 -5.24 8.54 7.14
CA ASP A 291 -5.84 7.29 7.66
C ASP A 291 -7.37 7.22 7.45
N LYS A 292 -7.89 7.94 6.45
CA LYS A 292 -9.30 7.89 6.07
C LYS A 292 -9.65 6.50 5.55
N SER A 293 -10.46 5.73 6.29
CA SER A 293 -10.76 4.33 5.98
C SER A 293 -11.71 4.14 4.80
N ASN A 294 -12.54 5.14 4.49
CA ASN A 294 -13.60 5.07 3.50
C ASN A 294 -13.26 5.73 2.15
N VAL A 295 -11.99 5.78 1.77
CA VAL A 295 -11.58 6.11 0.39
C VAL A 295 -11.96 4.94 -0.51
N ARG A 296 -12.81 5.19 -1.51
CA ARG A 296 -13.32 4.13 -2.41
C ARG A 296 -12.53 3.99 -3.68
N TRP A 297 -11.76 5.00 -4.07
CA TRP A 297 -10.98 4.90 -5.29
C TRP A 297 -9.73 5.79 -5.30
N VAL A 298 -8.74 5.36 -6.07
CA VAL A 298 -7.50 6.10 -6.31
C VAL A 298 -7.20 6.13 -7.81
N ILE A 299 -6.96 7.31 -8.35
CA ILE A 299 -6.56 7.52 -9.75
C ILE A 299 -5.15 8.09 -9.79
N HIS A 300 -4.28 7.48 -10.60
CA HIS A 300 -2.99 8.02 -10.98
C HIS A 300 -3.10 8.67 -12.35
N TYR A 301 -3.08 9.99 -12.40
CA TYR A 301 -3.12 10.76 -13.65
C TYR A 301 -1.83 10.58 -14.47
N ASN A 302 -0.71 10.33 -13.78
CA ASN A 302 0.62 10.08 -14.33
C ASN A 302 1.20 8.79 -13.72
N LEU A 303 2.24 8.24 -14.39
CA LEU A 303 2.97 7.08 -13.88
C LEU A 303 3.67 7.41 -12.55
N PRO A 304 3.54 6.61 -11.49
CA PRO A 304 4.35 6.70 -10.29
C PRO A 304 5.83 6.36 -10.55
N LYS A 305 6.71 6.84 -9.67
CA LYS A 305 8.17 6.61 -9.81
C LYS A 305 8.61 5.17 -9.53
N SER A 306 7.82 4.40 -8.77
CA SER A 306 8.14 3.02 -8.39
C SER A 306 6.88 2.23 -8.01
N ILE A 307 7.00 0.90 -7.98
CA ILE A 307 5.93 0.00 -7.55
C ILE A 307 5.60 0.21 -6.07
N GLU A 308 6.59 0.47 -5.22
CA GLU A 308 6.37 0.71 -3.79
C GLU A 308 5.52 1.97 -3.56
N SER A 309 5.86 3.08 -4.24
CA SER A 309 5.07 4.31 -4.20
C SER A 309 3.64 4.05 -4.69
N PHE A 310 3.50 3.38 -5.84
CA PHE A 310 2.21 3.01 -6.39
C PHE A 310 1.40 2.16 -5.41
N TYR A 311 2.00 1.12 -4.83
CA TYR A 311 1.34 0.22 -3.88
C TYR A 311 0.87 0.94 -2.62
N GLN A 312 1.68 1.85 -2.08
CA GLN A 312 1.29 2.69 -0.94
C GLN A 312 0.13 3.63 -1.27
N GLU A 313 0.16 4.24 -2.45
CA GLU A 313 -0.84 5.21 -2.89
C GLU A 313 -2.19 4.53 -3.15
N ILE A 314 -2.23 3.40 -3.86
CA ILE A 314 -3.46 2.62 -4.04
C ILE A 314 -3.94 1.99 -2.73
N GLY A 315 -3.01 1.68 -1.81
CA GLY A 315 -3.30 1.14 -0.49
C GLY A 315 -4.13 2.06 0.42
N ARG A 316 -4.32 3.33 0.04
CA ARG A 316 -5.22 4.26 0.73
C ARG A 316 -6.68 3.93 0.50
N ALA A 317 -7.01 3.31 -0.64
CA ALA A 317 -8.37 2.86 -0.91
C ALA A 317 -8.70 1.57 -0.14
N GLY A 318 -9.95 1.47 0.30
CA GLY A 318 -10.51 0.25 0.88
C GLY A 318 -9.81 -0.26 2.14
N ARG A 319 -9.34 0.61 3.03
CA ARG A 319 -8.70 0.21 4.31
C ARG A 319 -9.65 -0.55 5.23
N ASP A 320 -10.94 -0.30 5.12
CA ASP A 320 -12.03 -1.00 5.82
C ASP A 320 -12.34 -2.40 5.21
N GLY A 321 -11.67 -2.77 4.10
CA GLY A 321 -11.85 -4.04 3.40
C GLY A 321 -13.00 -4.06 2.40
N LEU A 322 -13.72 -2.94 2.22
CA LEU A 322 -14.78 -2.83 1.21
C LEU A 322 -14.18 -2.72 -0.21
N PRO A 323 -14.91 -3.16 -1.24
CA PRO A 323 -14.49 -3.05 -2.63
C PRO A 323 -14.08 -1.62 -2.98
N SER A 324 -12.97 -1.47 -3.70
CA SER A 324 -12.44 -0.18 -4.08
C SER A 324 -11.69 -0.27 -5.41
N ASP A 325 -11.72 0.81 -6.18
CA ASP A 325 -11.19 0.82 -7.54
C ASP A 325 -9.90 1.63 -7.67
N THR A 326 -8.98 1.14 -8.50
CA THR A 326 -7.77 1.89 -8.84
C THR A 326 -7.63 2.04 -10.34
N LEU A 327 -7.20 3.22 -10.78
CA LEU A 327 -6.98 3.54 -12.18
C LEU A 327 -5.62 4.21 -12.36
N LEU A 328 -4.77 3.63 -13.20
CA LEU A 328 -3.49 4.18 -13.59
C LEU A 328 -3.51 4.58 -15.06
N PHE A 329 -3.17 5.84 -15.36
CA PHE A 329 -2.85 6.26 -16.72
C PHE A 329 -1.34 6.14 -16.97
N TYR A 330 -0.98 5.46 -18.05
CA TYR A 330 0.40 5.31 -18.50
C TYR A 330 0.61 6.01 -19.83
N SER A 331 1.68 6.82 -19.91
CA SER A 331 2.13 7.45 -21.15
C SER A 331 3.65 7.45 -21.27
N LEU A 332 4.16 7.38 -22.49
CA LEU A 332 5.59 7.45 -22.75
C LEU A 332 6.20 8.80 -22.31
N ALA A 333 5.43 9.89 -22.39
CA ALA A 333 5.87 11.21 -21.94
C ALA A 333 6.16 11.24 -20.44
N ASP A 334 5.32 10.57 -19.62
CA ASP A 334 5.56 10.45 -18.19
C ASP A 334 6.84 9.66 -17.91
N LEU A 335 7.07 8.57 -18.64
CA LEU A 335 8.26 7.74 -18.51
C LEU A 335 9.54 8.53 -18.82
N ILE A 336 9.57 9.28 -19.92
CA ILE A 336 10.72 10.11 -20.32
C ILE A 336 11.02 11.15 -19.21
N LEU A 337 10.01 11.81 -18.67
CA LEU A 337 10.19 12.78 -17.61
C LEU A 337 10.71 12.16 -16.31
N LEU A 338 10.17 11.01 -15.92
CA LEU A 338 10.62 10.29 -14.73
C LEU A 338 12.04 9.73 -14.90
N THR A 339 12.40 9.28 -16.09
CA THR A 339 13.78 8.84 -16.40
C THR A 339 14.76 10.00 -16.19
N LYS A 340 14.41 11.22 -16.66
CA LYS A 340 15.23 12.41 -16.42
C LYS A 340 15.41 12.68 -14.93
N PHE A 341 14.33 12.66 -14.14
CA PHE A 341 14.44 12.86 -12.68
C PHE A 341 15.25 11.77 -12.00
N ALA A 342 15.13 10.52 -12.42
CA ALA A 342 15.91 9.41 -11.89
C ALA A 342 17.40 9.57 -12.17
N THR A 343 17.78 10.02 -13.39
CA THR A 343 19.19 10.26 -13.78
C THR A 343 19.83 11.44 -13.07
N GLU A 344 19.03 12.46 -12.68
CA GLU A 344 19.51 13.63 -11.95
C GLU A 344 19.57 13.39 -10.42
N SER A 345 19.13 12.24 -9.92
CA SER A 345 19.10 11.91 -8.50
C SER A 345 20.44 11.35 -7.99
N GLY A 346 20.73 11.53 -6.70
CA GLY A 346 21.93 10.99 -6.04
C GLY A 346 21.98 9.44 -5.99
N GLN A 347 20.88 8.74 -6.36
CA GLN A 347 20.74 7.27 -6.38
C GLN A 347 20.27 6.80 -7.77
N GLN A 348 20.92 7.29 -8.83
CA GLN A 348 20.51 7.11 -10.22
C GLN A 348 20.17 5.66 -10.57
N ASN A 349 21.07 4.71 -10.32
CA ASN A 349 20.89 3.31 -10.74
C ASN A 349 19.64 2.69 -10.07
N ILE A 350 19.48 2.89 -8.77
CA ILE A 350 18.35 2.35 -8.00
C ILE A 350 17.03 2.92 -8.52
N ASN A 351 16.98 4.24 -8.73
CA ASN A 351 15.77 4.92 -9.18
C ASN A 351 15.38 4.52 -10.61
N LEU A 352 16.36 4.31 -11.48
CA LEU A 352 16.12 3.82 -12.85
C LEU A 352 15.58 2.38 -12.85
N GLU A 353 16.13 1.49 -12.02
CA GLU A 353 15.63 0.12 -11.88
C GLU A 353 14.20 0.07 -11.36
N LYS A 354 13.90 0.85 -10.31
CA LYS A 354 12.54 0.96 -9.75
C LYS A 354 11.56 1.51 -10.78
N LEU A 355 11.95 2.51 -11.56
CA LEU A 355 11.13 3.07 -12.63
C LEU A 355 10.90 2.03 -13.74
N GLN A 356 11.92 1.27 -14.13
CA GLN A 356 11.80 0.19 -15.10
C GLN A 356 10.80 -0.87 -14.64
N ARG A 357 10.79 -1.24 -13.37
CA ARG A 357 9.78 -2.16 -12.81
C ARG A 357 8.37 -1.59 -12.90
N MET A 358 8.20 -0.31 -12.60
CA MET A 358 6.90 0.36 -12.73
C MET A 358 6.42 0.42 -14.19
N GLN A 359 7.34 0.66 -15.14
CA GLN A 359 7.04 0.58 -16.55
C GLN A 359 6.59 -0.83 -16.96
N GLN A 360 7.33 -1.85 -16.54
CA GLN A 360 7.02 -3.25 -16.81
C GLN A 360 5.63 -3.64 -16.26
N TYR A 361 5.28 -3.17 -15.06
CA TYR A 361 3.94 -3.33 -14.51
C TYR A 361 2.86 -2.69 -15.40
N ALA A 362 3.08 -1.45 -15.84
CA ALA A 362 2.11 -0.71 -16.64
C ALA A 362 1.93 -1.30 -18.06
N GLU A 363 2.98 -1.84 -18.64
CA GLU A 363 3.00 -2.40 -20.01
C GLU A 363 2.65 -3.89 -20.08
N SER A 364 2.61 -4.59 -18.95
CA SER A 364 2.38 -6.04 -18.91
C SER A 364 0.97 -6.45 -19.33
N ASP A 365 0.87 -7.63 -19.89
CA ASP A 365 -0.36 -8.35 -20.17
C ASP A 365 -0.55 -9.58 -19.24
N ILE A 366 0.18 -9.60 -18.13
CA ILE A 366 0.03 -10.54 -17.02
C ILE A 366 -0.91 -9.94 -15.97
N CYS A 367 -1.56 -10.77 -15.17
CA CYS A 367 -2.40 -10.34 -14.05
C CYS A 367 -1.67 -9.30 -13.17
N ARG A 368 -2.24 -8.10 -13.06
CA ARG A 368 -1.65 -6.97 -12.31
C ARG A 368 -1.28 -7.34 -10.89
N ARG A 369 -2.11 -8.12 -10.24
CA ARG A 369 -1.91 -8.55 -8.85
C ARG A 369 -0.74 -9.51 -8.71
N ARG A 370 -0.61 -10.47 -9.63
CA ARG A 370 0.54 -11.37 -9.63
C ARG A 370 1.86 -10.62 -9.76
N ILE A 371 1.91 -9.56 -10.57
CA ILE A 371 3.10 -8.73 -10.73
C ILE A 371 3.42 -8.01 -9.42
N LEU A 372 2.42 -7.40 -8.77
CA LEU A 372 2.63 -6.72 -7.48
C LEU A 372 3.11 -7.69 -6.41
N LEU A 373 2.47 -8.85 -6.28
CA LEU A 373 2.86 -9.85 -5.29
C LEU A 373 4.26 -10.40 -5.55
N SER A 374 4.58 -10.73 -6.80
CA SER A 374 5.92 -11.19 -7.21
C SER A 374 7.01 -10.13 -6.91
N TYR A 375 6.70 -8.84 -7.09
CA TYR A 375 7.63 -7.76 -6.75
C TYR A 375 8.00 -7.75 -5.25
N PHE A 376 7.07 -8.08 -4.37
CA PHE A 376 7.29 -8.17 -2.92
C PHE A 376 7.76 -9.55 -2.46
N GLY A 377 8.05 -10.47 -3.41
CA GLY A 377 8.53 -11.82 -3.11
C GLY A 377 7.43 -12.82 -2.76
N GLU A 378 6.17 -12.50 -3.03
CA GLU A 378 5.03 -13.38 -2.82
C GLU A 378 4.57 -14.02 -4.14
N ILE A 379 4.39 -15.33 -4.15
CA ILE A 379 3.96 -16.07 -5.34
C ILE A 379 2.45 -16.27 -5.26
N ALA A 380 1.73 -15.76 -6.27
CA ALA A 380 0.30 -15.99 -6.40
C ALA A 380 0.02 -17.25 -7.21
N ASP A 381 -0.78 -18.15 -6.68
CA ASP A 381 -1.14 -19.43 -7.32
C ASP A 381 -2.07 -19.25 -8.52
N HIS A 382 -2.87 -18.19 -8.55
CA HIS A 382 -3.87 -17.92 -9.58
C HIS A 382 -3.97 -16.44 -9.97
N ASP A 383 -4.61 -16.19 -11.09
CA ASP A 383 -4.96 -14.83 -11.54
C ASP A 383 -6.10 -14.26 -10.68
N CYS A 384 -6.05 -12.96 -10.39
CA CYS A 384 -6.94 -12.35 -9.38
C CYS A 384 -8.42 -12.21 -9.77
N GLY A 385 -8.78 -12.36 -11.04
CA GLY A 385 -10.13 -12.14 -11.55
C GLY A 385 -10.64 -10.68 -11.51
N ASN A 386 -9.91 -9.77 -10.85
CA ASN A 386 -10.38 -8.40 -10.56
C ASN A 386 -9.51 -7.27 -11.15
N CYS A 387 -8.55 -7.57 -12.02
CA CYS A 387 -7.80 -6.54 -12.76
C CYS A 387 -8.26 -6.42 -14.22
N ASP A 388 -7.83 -5.37 -14.90
CA ASP A 388 -8.13 -5.13 -16.33
C ASP A 388 -7.71 -6.29 -17.22
N VAL A 389 -6.55 -6.90 -16.95
CA VAL A 389 -6.04 -8.06 -17.70
C VAL A 389 -6.90 -9.31 -17.47
N CYS A 390 -7.32 -9.57 -16.22
CA CYS A 390 -8.16 -10.72 -15.93
C CYS A 390 -9.59 -10.57 -16.50
N LYS A 391 -10.11 -9.34 -16.54
CA LYS A 391 -11.42 -9.03 -17.14
C LYS A 391 -11.40 -9.10 -18.68
N ASN A 392 -10.22 -8.89 -19.30
CA ASN A 392 -9.99 -8.99 -20.74
C ASN A 392 -8.72 -9.78 -20.99
N PRO A 393 -8.74 -11.11 -20.78
CA PRO A 393 -7.54 -11.93 -20.80
C PRO A 393 -6.93 -11.99 -22.21
N PRO A 394 -5.59 -11.81 -22.32
CA PRO A 394 -4.89 -11.98 -23.57
C PRO A 394 -4.83 -13.46 -23.96
N GLU A 395 -4.61 -13.73 -25.23
CA GLU A 395 -4.35 -15.08 -25.71
C GLU A 395 -3.07 -15.65 -25.12
N ARG A 396 -3.13 -16.88 -24.63
CA ARG A 396 -1.99 -17.57 -23.98
C ARG A 396 -1.73 -18.90 -24.65
N PHE A 397 -0.48 -19.33 -24.61
CA PHE A 397 -0.02 -20.62 -25.10
C PHE A 397 0.81 -21.37 -24.05
N ASP A 398 1.04 -22.65 -24.27
CA ASP A 398 1.97 -23.42 -23.44
C ASP A 398 3.41 -23.04 -23.75
N GLY A 399 3.98 -22.22 -22.88
CA GLY A 399 5.35 -21.73 -22.96
C GLY A 399 6.34 -22.53 -22.12
N THR A 400 5.96 -23.70 -21.59
CA THR A 400 6.77 -24.48 -20.64
C THR A 400 8.17 -24.74 -21.16
N VAL A 401 8.33 -25.13 -22.42
CA VAL A 401 9.65 -25.38 -23.03
C VAL A 401 10.50 -24.09 -23.11
N ILE A 402 9.90 -22.95 -23.43
CA ILE A 402 10.59 -21.65 -23.47
C ILE A 402 11.11 -21.30 -22.07
N VAL A 403 10.27 -21.46 -21.05
CA VAL A 403 10.63 -21.21 -19.64
C VAL A 403 11.74 -22.16 -19.21
N GLN A 404 11.63 -23.45 -19.50
CA GLN A 404 12.66 -24.45 -19.16
C GLN A 404 14.01 -24.16 -19.83
N LYS A 405 14.05 -23.72 -21.10
CA LYS A 405 15.28 -23.28 -21.78
C LYS A 405 15.97 -22.16 -20.99
N ALA A 406 15.23 -21.13 -20.60
CA ALA A 406 15.76 -19.98 -19.85
C ALA A 406 16.24 -20.38 -18.44
N LEU A 407 15.39 -21.06 -17.66
CA LEU A 407 15.72 -21.47 -16.30
C LEU A 407 16.90 -22.45 -16.26
N SER A 408 16.99 -23.38 -17.22
CA SER A 408 18.12 -24.29 -17.34
C SER A 408 19.43 -23.54 -17.61
N ALA A 409 19.41 -22.47 -18.41
CA ALA A 409 20.60 -21.64 -18.65
C ALA A 409 21.00 -20.88 -17.37
N ILE A 410 20.04 -20.34 -16.62
CA ILE A 410 20.30 -19.65 -15.34
C ILE A 410 20.98 -20.61 -14.34
N VAL A 411 20.47 -21.84 -14.18
CA VAL A 411 21.06 -22.83 -13.25
C VAL A 411 22.45 -23.24 -13.68
N ARG A 412 22.69 -23.48 -15.00
CA ARG A 412 23.99 -23.93 -15.52
C ARG A 412 25.07 -22.84 -15.49
N THR A 413 24.72 -21.62 -15.20
CA THR A 413 25.64 -20.49 -14.99
C THR A 413 25.77 -20.14 -13.50
N ASP A 414 25.42 -21.11 -12.61
CA ASP A 414 25.43 -20.95 -11.16
C ASP A 414 24.62 -19.74 -10.66
N GLN A 415 23.61 -19.35 -11.45
CA GLN A 415 22.75 -18.18 -11.19
C GLN A 415 23.56 -16.86 -11.05
N GLN A 416 24.65 -16.72 -11.81
CA GLN A 416 25.57 -15.58 -11.78
C GLN A 416 25.56 -14.79 -13.09
N ILE A 417 24.42 -14.70 -13.74
CA ILE A 417 24.25 -13.94 -14.99
C ILE A 417 23.07 -12.99 -14.93
N GLY A 418 23.16 -11.89 -15.67
CA GLY A 418 22.05 -10.98 -15.92
C GLY A 418 21.24 -11.36 -17.17
N THR A 419 20.13 -10.64 -17.41
CA THR A 419 19.21 -10.91 -18.53
C THR A 419 19.87 -10.81 -19.90
N GLY A 420 20.79 -9.86 -20.12
CA GLY A 420 21.49 -9.69 -21.40
C GLY A 420 22.32 -10.91 -21.76
N VAL A 421 23.15 -11.38 -20.82
CA VAL A 421 24.00 -12.57 -20.99
C VAL A 421 23.16 -13.83 -21.17
N LEU A 422 22.04 -13.95 -20.48
CA LEU A 422 21.10 -15.06 -20.65
C LEU A 422 20.56 -15.10 -22.09
N VAL A 423 20.15 -13.95 -22.65
CA VAL A 423 19.68 -13.87 -24.04
C VAL A 423 20.80 -14.25 -25.01
N ASP A 424 22.05 -13.81 -24.80
CA ASP A 424 23.21 -14.17 -25.61
C ASP A 424 23.45 -15.69 -25.60
N ILE A 425 23.43 -16.32 -24.43
CA ILE A 425 23.56 -17.78 -24.29
C ILE A 425 22.46 -18.50 -25.08
N LEU A 426 21.19 -18.12 -24.86
CA LEU A 426 20.05 -18.76 -25.52
C LEU A 426 20.06 -18.59 -27.04
N ARG A 427 20.49 -17.44 -27.52
CA ARG A 427 20.61 -17.13 -28.95
C ARG A 427 21.85 -17.73 -29.60
N GLY A 428 22.87 -18.10 -28.84
CA GLY A 428 24.17 -18.54 -29.32
C GLY A 428 25.06 -17.39 -29.79
N ASN A 429 24.92 -16.20 -29.15
CA ASN A 429 25.77 -15.05 -29.41
C ASN A 429 27.11 -15.19 -28.68
N MET A 430 28.21 -14.89 -29.34
CA MET A 430 29.58 -14.95 -28.82
C MET A 430 29.98 -13.59 -28.24
N SER A 431 29.22 -13.10 -27.22
CA SER A 431 29.61 -11.87 -26.53
C SER A 431 30.89 -12.07 -25.71
N PRO A 432 31.65 -11.01 -25.40
CA PRO A 432 32.89 -11.11 -24.62
C PRO A 432 32.70 -11.83 -23.28
N GLU A 433 31.56 -11.65 -22.62
CA GLU A 433 31.24 -12.30 -21.34
C GLU A 433 30.94 -13.79 -21.54
N VAL A 434 30.21 -14.17 -22.58
CA VAL A 434 29.93 -15.58 -22.90
C VAL A 434 31.23 -16.34 -23.20
N VAL A 435 32.13 -15.75 -23.99
CA VAL A 435 33.41 -16.37 -24.32
C VAL A 435 34.35 -16.40 -23.14
N GLY A 436 34.46 -15.30 -22.37
CA GLY A 436 35.37 -15.17 -21.23
C GLY A 436 35.04 -16.14 -20.09
N LYS A 437 33.77 -16.47 -19.89
CA LYS A 437 33.31 -17.44 -18.86
C LYS A 437 33.10 -18.85 -19.43
N GLY A 438 33.35 -19.10 -20.71
CA GLY A 438 33.22 -20.43 -21.30
C GLY A 438 31.77 -20.91 -21.48
N TYR A 439 30.78 -20.02 -21.45
CA TYR A 439 29.37 -20.37 -21.55
C TYR A 439 28.94 -20.91 -22.90
N GLN A 440 29.74 -20.73 -23.95
CA GLN A 440 29.54 -21.36 -25.27
C GLN A 440 29.61 -22.90 -25.20
N GLN A 441 30.16 -23.49 -24.14
CA GLN A 441 30.24 -24.94 -23.94
C GLN A 441 29.01 -25.51 -23.24
N LEU A 442 28.12 -24.69 -22.76
CA LEU A 442 26.91 -25.14 -22.06
C LEU A 442 25.92 -25.81 -23.02
N LYS A 443 25.25 -26.87 -22.55
CA LYS A 443 24.17 -27.53 -23.33
C LYS A 443 23.02 -26.58 -23.69
N THR A 444 22.88 -25.47 -23.01
CA THR A 444 21.87 -24.44 -23.22
C THR A 444 22.31 -23.37 -24.21
N PHE A 445 23.59 -23.38 -24.65
CA PHE A 445 24.08 -22.44 -25.65
C PHE A 445 23.35 -22.68 -26.97
N ALA A 446 22.80 -21.62 -27.55
CA ALA A 446 21.98 -21.63 -28.76
C ALA A 446 20.67 -22.46 -28.67
N ALA A 447 20.26 -22.94 -27.49
CA ALA A 447 19.05 -23.73 -27.33
C ALA A 447 17.75 -22.95 -27.62
N GLY A 448 17.80 -21.64 -27.62
CA GLY A 448 16.69 -20.72 -27.88
C GLY A 448 16.87 -19.92 -29.20
N ARG A 449 17.70 -20.41 -30.14
CA ARG A 449 17.96 -19.70 -31.39
C ARG A 449 16.71 -19.53 -32.27
N ASP A 450 15.72 -20.40 -32.11
CA ASP A 450 14.40 -20.37 -32.76
C ASP A 450 13.55 -19.14 -32.35
N VAL A 451 13.81 -18.54 -31.19
CA VAL A 451 13.10 -17.36 -30.70
C VAL A 451 13.93 -16.10 -30.96
N PRO A 452 13.37 -15.03 -31.58
CA PRO A 452 14.06 -13.76 -31.77
C PRO A 452 14.54 -13.13 -30.44
N ALA A 453 15.68 -12.41 -30.47
CA ALA A 453 16.23 -11.81 -29.24
C ALA A 453 15.22 -10.88 -28.53
N ARG A 454 14.46 -10.10 -29.31
CA ARG A 454 13.44 -9.20 -28.79
C ARG A 454 12.31 -9.97 -28.07
N ASP A 455 11.89 -11.12 -28.62
CA ASP A 455 10.85 -11.95 -28.02
C ASP A 455 11.37 -12.64 -26.75
N TRP A 456 12.67 -12.98 -26.70
CA TRP A 456 13.30 -13.43 -25.47
C TRP A 456 13.20 -12.40 -24.34
N HIS A 457 13.43 -11.12 -24.62
CA HIS A 457 13.25 -10.08 -23.59
C HIS A 457 11.82 -10.01 -23.08
N ASP A 458 10.83 -10.10 -23.96
CA ASP A 458 9.42 -10.10 -23.59
C ASP A 458 9.04 -11.35 -22.80
N TYR A 459 9.52 -12.54 -23.18
CA TYR A 459 9.29 -13.77 -22.41
C TYR A 459 9.99 -13.77 -21.06
N LEU A 460 11.23 -13.28 -20.96
CA LEU A 460 11.93 -13.14 -19.70
C LEU A 460 11.20 -12.17 -18.76
N LEU A 461 10.65 -11.09 -19.29
CA LEU A 461 9.81 -10.19 -18.53
C LEU A 461 8.56 -10.90 -17.99
N GLN A 462 7.86 -11.69 -18.81
CA GLN A 462 6.72 -12.47 -18.35
C GLN A 462 7.12 -13.49 -17.27
N MET A 463 8.24 -14.18 -17.43
CA MET A 463 8.76 -15.16 -16.47
C MET A 463 9.05 -14.52 -15.11
N LEU A 464 9.66 -13.32 -15.11
CA LEU A 464 9.93 -12.55 -13.93
C LEU A 464 8.62 -12.11 -13.22
N GLN A 465 7.64 -11.63 -13.99
CA GLN A 465 6.32 -11.21 -13.49
C GLN A 465 5.47 -12.39 -12.99
N LEU A 466 5.69 -13.58 -13.55
CA LEU A 466 5.08 -14.82 -13.08
C LEU A 466 5.81 -15.43 -11.87
N GLY A 467 6.94 -14.83 -11.48
CA GLY A 467 7.70 -15.26 -10.30
C GLY A 467 8.51 -16.53 -10.53
N TYR A 468 8.90 -16.88 -11.77
CA TYR A 468 9.75 -18.05 -12.02
C TYR A 468 11.22 -17.81 -11.69
N PHE A 469 11.67 -16.57 -11.71
CA PHE A 469 12.97 -16.13 -11.21
C PHE A 469 12.86 -14.71 -10.62
N GLU A 470 13.83 -14.32 -9.83
CA GLU A 470 13.99 -12.97 -9.27
C GLU A 470 15.33 -12.37 -9.71
N ILE A 471 15.47 -11.04 -9.58
CA ILE A 471 16.73 -10.34 -9.81
C ILE A 471 17.33 -9.96 -8.47
N ALA A 472 18.55 -10.46 -8.20
CA ALA A 472 19.33 -10.09 -7.03
C ALA A 472 20.12 -8.80 -7.31
N TYR A 473 19.52 -7.64 -7.01
CA TYR A 473 20.11 -6.32 -7.28
C TYR A 473 21.40 -6.07 -6.51
N ASN A 474 21.53 -6.64 -5.30
CA ASN A 474 22.75 -6.61 -4.49
C ASN A 474 23.86 -7.52 -5.01
N GLU A 475 23.59 -8.39 -5.99
CA GLU A 475 24.51 -9.32 -6.60
C GLU A 475 24.67 -9.05 -8.12
N ASN A 476 24.96 -7.82 -8.50
CA ASN A 476 25.15 -7.41 -9.91
C ASN A 476 23.97 -7.76 -10.83
N ASN A 477 22.74 -7.66 -10.35
CA ASN A 477 21.52 -8.00 -11.08
C ASN A 477 21.47 -9.47 -11.56
N HIS A 478 22.08 -10.38 -10.81
CA HIS A 478 22.04 -11.79 -11.12
C HIS A 478 20.63 -12.38 -11.00
N LEU A 479 20.32 -13.33 -11.87
CA LEU A 479 19.03 -14.02 -11.90
C LEU A 479 19.05 -15.23 -10.97
N LYS A 480 18.09 -15.28 -10.05
CA LYS A 480 17.91 -16.39 -9.10
C LYS A 480 16.58 -17.09 -9.37
N ILE A 481 16.59 -18.41 -9.49
CA ILE A 481 15.33 -19.15 -9.66
C ILE A 481 14.57 -19.27 -8.34
N THR A 482 13.25 -19.20 -8.44
CA THR A 482 12.34 -19.39 -7.31
C THR A 482 11.88 -20.84 -7.18
N SER A 483 11.11 -21.18 -6.13
CA SER A 483 10.46 -22.48 -6.01
C SER A 483 9.51 -22.75 -7.19
N ALA A 484 8.69 -21.76 -7.60
CA ALA A 484 7.79 -21.88 -8.76
C ALA A 484 8.57 -22.10 -10.07
N GLY A 485 9.70 -21.42 -10.26
CA GLY A 485 10.59 -21.66 -11.39
C GLY A 485 11.19 -23.06 -11.37
N SER A 486 11.59 -23.55 -10.20
CA SER A 486 12.07 -24.91 -10.02
C SER A 486 11.03 -25.96 -10.41
N ASP A 487 9.76 -25.76 -10.04
CA ASP A 487 8.69 -26.68 -10.40
C ASP A 487 8.45 -26.76 -11.92
N VAL A 488 8.52 -25.64 -12.62
CA VAL A 488 8.44 -25.63 -14.09
C VAL A 488 9.70 -26.28 -14.70
N LEU A 489 10.88 -25.95 -14.20
CA LEU A 489 12.15 -26.47 -14.71
C LEU A 489 12.19 -28.02 -14.67
N PHE A 490 11.72 -28.60 -13.58
CA PHE A 490 11.71 -30.06 -13.39
C PHE A 490 10.40 -30.74 -13.86
N GLY A 491 9.53 -30.02 -14.54
CA GLY A 491 8.31 -30.58 -15.13
C GLY A 491 7.19 -30.92 -14.12
N ARG A 492 7.25 -30.38 -12.92
CA ARG A 492 6.20 -30.53 -11.89
C ARG A 492 5.04 -29.54 -12.13
N ALA A 493 5.29 -28.48 -12.89
CA ALA A 493 4.28 -27.49 -13.27
C ALA A 493 4.44 -27.09 -14.74
N THR A 494 3.36 -26.62 -15.36
CA THR A 494 3.37 -26.05 -16.72
C THR A 494 3.38 -24.52 -16.65
N ALA A 495 3.97 -23.86 -17.66
CA ALA A 495 4.02 -22.42 -17.77
C ALA A 495 3.17 -21.91 -18.94
N ARG A 496 2.21 -21.02 -18.65
CA ARG A 496 1.42 -20.36 -19.69
C ARG A 496 1.92 -18.94 -19.93
N LEU A 497 2.40 -18.66 -21.14
CA LEU A 497 2.87 -17.36 -21.56
C LEU A 497 1.84 -16.68 -22.48
N VAL A 498 1.85 -15.35 -22.46
CA VAL A 498 1.02 -14.52 -23.35
C VAL A 498 1.65 -14.50 -24.74
N VAL A 499 0.81 -14.65 -25.79
CA VAL A 499 1.22 -14.54 -27.18
C VAL A 499 1.67 -13.11 -27.47
N ILE A 500 2.93 -12.93 -27.92
CA ILE A 500 3.47 -11.64 -28.29
C ILE A 500 2.83 -11.22 -29.62
N ARG A 501 1.87 -10.30 -29.56
CA ARG A 501 1.26 -9.68 -30.75
C ARG A 501 2.02 -8.39 -31.03
N ARG A 502 2.66 -8.31 -32.19
CA ARG A 502 3.27 -7.08 -32.71
C ARG A 502 2.33 -6.48 -33.73
N GLU A 503 1.88 -5.26 -33.51
CA GLU A 503 1.36 -4.44 -34.59
C GLU A 503 2.50 -4.18 -35.55
N GLU A 504 2.44 -4.77 -36.75
CA GLU A 504 3.32 -4.36 -37.86
C GLU A 504 3.08 -2.87 -38.05
N ALA A 505 4.17 -2.08 -38.02
CA ALA A 505 4.14 -0.67 -38.33
C ALA A 505 3.75 -0.53 -39.82
N ASN A 506 2.46 -0.57 -40.10
CA ASN A 506 1.91 -0.25 -41.38
C ASN A 506 1.96 1.27 -41.55
N GLU A 507 2.96 1.70 -42.31
CA GLU A 507 2.94 3.02 -42.92
C GLU A 507 1.61 3.27 -43.63
N THR A 508 0.99 4.39 -43.23
CA THR A 508 0.04 5.19 -43.97
C THR A 508 -0.89 4.50 -44.98
N LYS A 509 -2.12 4.25 -44.58
CA LYS A 509 -3.29 4.50 -45.44
C LYS A 509 -4.45 5.08 -44.64
N ARG A 510 -4.73 6.37 -44.87
CA ARG A 510 -5.98 7.04 -44.53
C ARG A 510 -7.15 6.22 -45.11
N GLY A 511 -8.12 5.90 -44.29
CA GLY A 511 -9.40 5.52 -44.83
C GLY A 511 -10.23 4.59 -43.94
N ARG A 512 -11.34 5.16 -43.46
CA ARG A 512 -12.58 4.55 -42.99
C ARG A 512 -12.66 4.02 -41.55
N LYS A 513 -13.28 4.88 -40.75
CA LYS A 513 -14.00 4.55 -39.52
C LYS A 513 -14.88 3.30 -39.71
N ARG A 514 -14.57 2.24 -38.97
CA ARG A 514 -15.59 1.26 -38.58
C ARG A 514 -15.81 1.42 -37.09
N LYS A 515 -16.99 1.96 -36.74
CA LYS A 515 -17.56 1.84 -35.39
C LYS A 515 -17.75 0.37 -35.10
N ALA A 516 -16.95 -0.21 -34.24
CA ALA A 516 -17.31 -1.43 -33.52
C ALA A 516 -18.03 -0.99 -32.25
N THR A 517 -19.33 -1.06 -32.26
CA THR A 517 -20.18 -1.10 -31.09
C THR A 517 -19.93 -2.42 -30.39
N VAL A 518 -19.16 -2.38 -29.31
CA VAL A 518 -19.13 -3.48 -28.33
C VAL A 518 -20.33 -3.26 -27.42
N PRO A 519 -21.24 -4.25 -27.26
CA PRO A 519 -22.31 -4.16 -26.29
C PRO A 519 -21.70 -4.09 -24.89
N ALA A 520 -22.12 -3.11 -24.12
CA ALA A 520 -21.88 -3.07 -22.69
C ALA A 520 -22.55 -4.31 -22.06
N GLN A 521 -21.77 -5.33 -21.74
CA GLN A 521 -22.24 -6.36 -20.82
C GLN A 521 -22.25 -5.73 -19.43
N GLU A 522 -23.44 -5.47 -18.94
CA GLU A 522 -23.72 -5.22 -17.54
C GLU A 522 -23.29 -6.45 -16.74
N LEU A 523 -22.25 -6.28 -15.93
CA LEU A 523 -21.95 -7.23 -14.86
C LEU A 523 -23.04 -7.09 -13.80
N PRO A 524 -23.61 -8.21 -13.31
CA PRO A 524 -24.53 -8.15 -12.20
C PRO A 524 -23.77 -7.83 -10.92
N LEU A 525 -23.65 -6.55 -10.61
CA LEU A 525 -23.54 -6.12 -9.23
C LEU A 525 -24.86 -6.50 -8.58
N GLY A 526 -24.82 -7.45 -7.63
CA GLY A 526 -25.97 -7.71 -6.79
C GLY A 526 -26.41 -6.39 -6.17
N LEU A 527 -27.56 -5.92 -6.62
CA LEU A 527 -28.20 -4.72 -6.07
C LEU A 527 -28.45 -4.97 -4.59
N PRO A 528 -27.90 -4.12 -3.69
CA PRO A 528 -28.34 -4.11 -2.30
C PRO A 528 -29.83 -3.80 -2.28
N ASN A 529 -30.55 -4.41 -1.36
CA ASN A 529 -31.97 -4.19 -1.12
C ASN A 529 -32.22 -2.70 -0.89
N THR A 530 -33.09 -2.04 -1.64
CA THR A 530 -33.36 -0.60 -1.61
C THR A 530 -33.71 -0.05 -0.21
N GLU A 531 -34.29 -0.89 0.67
CA GLU A 531 -34.57 -0.56 2.06
C GLU A 531 -33.29 -0.46 2.92
N ASN A 532 -32.27 -1.28 2.64
CA ASN A 532 -30.99 -1.22 3.33
C ASN A 532 -30.16 -0.01 2.92
N GLU A 533 -30.30 0.46 1.69
CA GLU A 533 -29.65 1.70 1.23
C GLU A 533 -30.20 2.95 1.92
N ALA A 534 -31.54 3.05 2.09
CA ALA A 534 -32.16 4.16 2.78
C ALA A 534 -31.73 4.23 4.25
N LEU A 535 -31.69 3.08 4.94
CA LEU A 535 -31.19 2.98 6.30
C LEU A 535 -29.69 3.32 6.39
N PHE A 536 -28.88 2.81 5.47
CA PHE A 536 -27.45 3.12 5.41
C PHE A 536 -27.19 4.63 5.30
N GLU A 537 -27.88 5.32 4.40
CA GLU A 537 -27.75 6.77 4.26
C GLU A 537 -28.26 7.56 5.48
N ALA A 538 -29.28 7.06 6.15
CA ALA A 538 -29.74 7.64 7.40
C ALA A 538 -28.72 7.48 8.54
N LEU A 539 -28.13 6.27 8.66
CA LEU A 539 -27.05 6.00 9.62
C LEU A 539 -25.80 6.84 9.31
N ARG A 540 -25.47 7.04 8.02
CA ARG A 540 -24.36 7.88 7.58
C ARG A 540 -24.59 9.37 7.97
N LYS A 541 -25.82 9.88 7.83
CA LYS A 541 -26.19 11.24 8.25
C LYS A 541 -26.12 11.39 9.77
N LEU A 542 -26.63 10.41 10.53
CA LEU A 542 -26.52 10.39 11.99
C LEU A 542 -25.06 10.40 12.43
N ARG A 543 -24.24 9.49 11.88
CA ARG A 543 -22.80 9.44 12.16
C ARG A 543 -22.12 10.79 11.91
N LYS A 544 -22.44 11.45 10.77
CA LYS A 544 -21.88 12.75 10.42
C LYS A 544 -22.25 13.81 11.46
N ARG A 545 -23.51 13.86 11.91
CA ARG A 545 -23.94 14.79 12.96
C ARG A 545 -23.16 14.58 14.25
N LEU A 546 -23.06 13.32 14.73
CA LEU A 546 -22.33 12.98 15.96
C LEU A 546 -20.84 13.30 15.86
N ALA A 547 -20.25 13.10 14.69
CA ALA A 547 -18.86 13.45 14.42
C ALA A 547 -18.63 14.96 14.44
N ASP A 548 -19.54 15.74 13.85
CA ASP A 548 -19.47 17.21 13.86
C ASP A 548 -19.64 17.80 15.27
N GLU A 549 -20.53 17.23 16.09
CA GLU A 549 -20.72 17.61 17.50
C GLU A 549 -19.46 17.40 18.35
N GLU A 550 -18.63 16.41 18.01
CA GLU A 550 -17.39 16.07 18.72
C GLU A 550 -16.12 16.60 18.06
N ALA A 551 -16.25 17.30 16.93
CA ALA A 551 -15.13 17.74 16.10
C ALA A 551 -14.19 16.57 15.67
N LEU A 552 -14.76 15.37 15.46
CA LEU A 552 -14.05 14.16 15.03
C LEU A 552 -14.37 13.82 13.57
N PRO A 553 -13.44 13.15 12.86
CA PRO A 553 -13.73 12.52 11.57
C PRO A 553 -14.83 11.46 11.68
N ALA A 554 -15.77 11.45 10.75
CA ALA A 554 -16.94 10.57 10.79
C ALA A 554 -16.59 9.08 10.88
N TYR A 555 -15.53 8.63 10.19
CA TYR A 555 -15.08 7.24 10.22
C TYR A 555 -14.48 6.81 11.58
N ILE A 556 -14.04 7.76 12.43
CA ILE A 556 -13.58 7.48 13.80
C ILE A 556 -14.77 7.11 14.70
N VAL A 557 -15.92 7.76 14.52
CA VAL A 557 -17.16 7.40 15.24
C VAL A 557 -17.53 5.95 14.91
N LEU A 558 -17.84 5.67 13.65
CA LEU A 558 -18.06 4.30 13.12
C LEU A 558 -17.58 4.24 11.66
N SER A 559 -16.91 3.14 11.26
CA SER A 559 -16.49 2.95 9.87
C SER A 559 -17.67 2.63 8.95
N ASP A 560 -17.52 2.83 7.63
CA ASP A 560 -18.56 2.48 6.66
C ASP A 560 -18.90 0.99 6.72
N LYS A 561 -17.91 0.11 6.95
CA LYS A 561 -18.14 -1.32 7.16
C LYS A 561 -19.10 -1.59 8.33
N VAL A 562 -18.92 -0.88 9.44
CA VAL A 562 -19.82 -0.99 10.60
C VAL A 562 -21.22 -0.50 10.25
N LEU A 563 -21.35 0.61 9.51
CA LEU A 563 -22.67 1.10 9.06
C LEU A 563 -23.38 0.09 8.15
N HIS A 564 -22.67 -0.57 7.25
CA HIS A 564 -23.23 -1.66 6.44
C HIS A 564 -23.70 -2.85 7.28
N LEU A 565 -22.91 -3.25 8.28
CA LEU A 565 -23.31 -4.29 9.22
C LEU A 565 -24.57 -3.89 10.01
N LEU A 566 -24.64 -2.64 10.48
CA LEU A 566 -25.81 -2.11 11.20
C LEU A 566 -27.07 -2.05 10.33
N SER A 567 -26.94 -1.63 9.06
CA SER A 567 -28.07 -1.58 8.12
C SER A 567 -28.61 -2.97 7.78
N THR A 568 -27.75 -3.99 7.81
CA THR A 568 -28.10 -5.38 7.50
C THR A 568 -28.65 -6.11 8.75
N SER A 569 -27.97 -6.03 9.89
CA SER A 569 -28.32 -6.76 11.11
C SER A 569 -29.42 -6.10 11.94
N ARG A 570 -29.65 -4.79 11.76
CA ARG A 570 -30.70 -3.98 12.43
C ARG A 570 -30.82 -4.25 13.93
N PRO A 571 -29.75 -4.02 14.74
CA PRO A 571 -29.78 -4.30 16.17
C PRO A 571 -30.85 -3.47 16.89
N THR A 572 -31.59 -4.11 17.81
CA THR A 572 -32.72 -3.51 18.52
C THR A 572 -32.37 -3.09 19.96
N ASN A 573 -31.24 -3.56 20.47
CA ASN A 573 -30.77 -3.27 21.85
C ASN A 573 -29.25 -3.07 21.88
N LEU A 574 -28.74 -2.57 23.03
CA LEU A 574 -27.32 -2.27 23.21
C LEU A 574 -26.41 -3.52 23.14
N GLU A 575 -26.92 -4.67 23.50
CA GLU A 575 -26.15 -5.91 23.46
C GLU A 575 -25.92 -6.34 22.01
N GLU A 576 -26.98 -6.39 21.21
CA GLU A 576 -26.89 -6.67 19.76
C GLU A 576 -26.01 -5.64 19.05
N PHE A 577 -26.14 -4.35 19.37
CA PHE A 577 -25.30 -3.29 18.83
C PHE A 577 -23.81 -3.52 19.18
N GLY A 578 -23.50 -3.88 20.42
CA GLY A 578 -22.14 -4.18 20.87
C GLY A 578 -21.55 -5.46 20.29
N ASN A 579 -22.37 -6.36 19.75
CA ASN A 579 -21.91 -7.57 19.06
C ASN A 579 -21.47 -7.31 17.62
N ILE A 580 -21.72 -6.12 17.06
CA ILE A 580 -21.24 -5.75 15.73
C ILE A 580 -19.72 -5.57 15.76
N SER A 581 -19.03 -6.28 14.88
CA SER A 581 -17.57 -6.20 14.77
C SER A 581 -17.10 -4.77 14.44
N GLY A 582 -16.18 -4.24 15.25
CA GLY A 582 -15.67 -2.88 15.15
C GLY A 582 -16.34 -1.88 16.12
N ILE A 583 -17.24 -2.35 17.01
CA ILE A 583 -17.84 -1.57 18.08
C ILE A 583 -17.28 -2.03 19.42
N GLY A 584 -16.35 -1.26 19.99
CA GLY A 584 -15.82 -1.48 21.34
C GLY A 584 -16.74 -0.93 22.42
N GLU A 585 -16.50 -1.29 23.69
CA GLU A 585 -17.36 -0.94 24.83
C GLU A 585 -17.52 0.59 25.01
N HIS A 586 -16.50 1.38 24.73
CA HIS A 586 -16.58 2.84 24.79
C HIS A 586 -17.59 3.39 23.78
N LYS A 587 -17.48 3.00 22.51
CA LYS A 587 -18.38 3.42 21.43
C LYS A 587 -19.81 2.91 21.63
N LYS A 588 -19.97 1.67 22.11
CA LYS A 588 -21.26 1.09 22.47
C LYS A 588 -22.01 1.95 23.50
N LYS A 589 -21.34 2.34 24.59
CA LYS A 589 -21.92 3.18 25.63
C LYS A 589 -22.25 4.59 25.13
N LYS A 590 -21.36 5.16 24.31
CA LYS A 590 -21.42 6.55 23.87
C LYS A 590 -22.48 6.77 22.79
N TYR A 591 -22.49 5.93 21.76
CA TYR A 591 -23.28 6.14 20.54
C TYR A 591 -24.45 5.17 20.38
N GLY A 592 -24.43 4.01 21.06
CA GLY A 592 -25.35 2.91 20.80
C GLY A 592 -26.82 3.30 20.86
N LYS A 593 -27.23 4.12 21.85
CA LYS A 593 -28.63 4.55 21.99
C LYS A 593 -29.16 5.30 20.77
N GLU A 594 -28.37 6.23 20.22
CA GLU A 594 -28.80 7.04 19.08
C GLU A 594 -28.92 6.22 17.79
N PHE A 595 -27.96 5.34 17.55
CA PHE A 595 -28.02 4.44 16.39
C PHE A 595 -29.20 3.46 16.48
N ILE A 596 -29.43 2.84 17.62
CA ILE A 596 -30.56 1.92 17.85
C ILE A 596 -31.89 2.63 17.65
N ASN A 597 -32.05 3.83 18.21
CA ASN A 597 -33.27 4.61 18.06
C ASN A 597 -33.56 4.96 16.58
N LEU A 598 -32.54 5.24 15.80
CA LEU A 598 -32.69 5.46 14.37
C LEU A 598 -33.08 4.17 13.64
N ILE A 599 -32.41 3.05 13.93
CA ILE A 599 -32.68 1.74 13.31
C ILE A 599 -34.13 1.31 13.58
N ARG A 600 -34.62 1.46 14.82
CA ARG A 600 -36.02 1.13 15.17
C ARG A 600 -37.03 1.89 14.32
N LYS A 601 -36.82 3.21 14.09
CA LYS A 601 -37.70 4.03 13.22
C LYS A 601 -37.75 3.58 11.77
N TYR A 602 -36.78 2.85 11.31
CA TYR A 602 -36.73 2.26 9.96
C TYR A 602 -37.20 0.80 9.90
N SER A 603 -37.50 0.19 11.07
CA SER A 603 -37.99 -1.17 11.19
C SER A 603 -39.49 -1.21 11.51
N GLU A 604 -40.07 -0.07 11.92
CA GLU A 604 -41.50 0.20 12.02
C GLU A 604 -42.04 0.71 10.66
#